data_2f2ffa846fe6f278db0a65786805dae6
#
_entry.id   2f2ffa846fe6f278db0a65786805dae6
#
_cell.length_a   1.000
_cell.length_b   1.000
_cell.length_c   1.000
_cell.angle_alpha   90.00
_cell.angle_beta   90.00
_cell.angle_gamma   90.00
#
_symmetry.space_group_name_H-M   'P 1'
#
loop_
_entity.id
_entity.type
_entity.pdbx_description
1 polymer ?
#
loop_
_entity_poly.entity_id
_entity_poly.type
_entity_poly.pdbx_seq_one_letter_code
_entity_poly.pdbx_strand_id
1 'polypeptide(L)'
;MPVDSTTFRSVLGQWPSGVCVVTTTGPNGLHGMTASSFSSVSLDPPLVSVCLGNHLPSRTLLGDAGKFAISFLGKDQAHIGRRFAGQERGVTDRFAGLDWTMTPNGCPVLSDAVAWLDCTVAHAYPGGDHTIFVGAVTEAALPRVISPLLFHSRNWGQVAQPLPATVQFRETASADGGPRFEFHATGLRDLPSPERVIAAKKAGNCVVGYVADAFNPEREDEVLATIGALGALGCDEIGCVESDVIPASPLQVTRILQDASVRVRPAVLRVRLAGHNRLALVNALVAMKNGVSHFDVVTPGSGTSGLPLGDLLHLSRQLEVAGPIESDLAQIRE
;
A
#
# COMPACT_ATOMS: atom_id res chain seq x y z
N MET A 1 11.53 18.11 -37.10
CA MET A 1 11.39 16.68 -37.37
C MET A 1 10.62 16.03 -36.24
N PRO A 2 9.73 15.09 -36.47
CA PRO A 2 9.08 14.37 -35.38
C PRO A 2 10.16 13.63 -34.56
N VAL A 3 9.90 13.48 -33.25
CA VAL A 3 10.78 12.73 -32.35
C VAL A 3 10.88 11.28 -32.80
N ASP A 4 12.08 10.70 -32.79
CA ASP A 4 12.23 9.28 -33.13
C ASP A 4 11.62 8.34 -32.05
N SER A 5 11.24 7.14 -32.46
CA SER A 5 10.51 6.20 -31.61
C SER A 5 11.32 5.71 -30.40
N THR A 6 12.66 5.70 -30.47
CA THR A 6 13.52 5.27 -29.37
C THR A 6 13.57 6.32 -28.29
N THR A 7 13.83 7.58 -28.67
CA THR A 7 13.81 8.73 -27.77
C THR A 7 12.42 8.87 -27.10
N PHE A 8 11.35 8.77 -27.91
CA PHE A 8 9.98 8.87 -27.39
C PHE A 8 9.67 7.80 -26.36
N ARG A 9 10.00 6.53 -26.62
CA ARG A 9 9.83 5.43 -25.65
C ARG A 9 10.69 5.63 -24.39
N SER A 10 11.89 6.16 -24.53
CA SER A 10 12.77 6.42 -23.39
C SER A 10 12.18 7.51 -22.48
N VAL A 11 11.60 8.57 -23.06
CA VAL A 11 10.91 9.62 -22.31
C VAL A 11 9.67 9.07 -21.61
N LEU A 12 8.81 8.33 -22.34
CA LEU A 12 7.63 7.71 -21.75
C LEU A 12 7.97 6.71 -20.64
N GLY A 13 9.11 6.02 -20.75
CA GLY A 13 9.62 5.12 -19.71
C GLY A 13 9.91 5.80 -18.39
N GLN A 14 10.12 7.13 -18.35
CA GLN A 14 10.33 7.87 -17.09
C GLN A 14 9.02 8.16 -16.34
N TRP A 15 7.88 7.96 -16.99
CA TRP A 15 6.58 8.13 -16.36
C TRP A 15 6.13 6.83 -15.69
N PRO A 16 6.07 6.75 -14.34
CA PRO A 16 5.56 5.57 -13.67
C PRO A 16 4.05 5.50 -13.82
N SER A 17 3.53 4.30 -14.05
CA SER A 17 2.10 4.05 -14.16
C SER A 17 1.66 2.92 -13.23
N GLY A 18 0.41 2.95 -12.79
CA GLY A 18 -0.23 1.77 -12.23
C GLY A 18 -0.37 0.67 -13.27
N VAL A 19 -0.55 -0.56 -12.81
CA VAL A 19 -0.78 -1.74 -13.66
C VAL A 19 -2.18 -2.26 -13.43
N CYS A 20 -2.89 -2.50 -14.52
CA CYS A 20 -4.21 -3.12 -14.46
C CYS A 20 -4.36 -4.24 -15.49
N VAL A 21 -5.35 -5.10 -15.27
CA VAL A 21 -5.84 -6.06 -16.24
C VAL A 21 -7.18 -5.53 -16.77
N VAL A 22 -7.24 -5.28 -18.09
CA VAL A 22 -8.47 -4.92 -18.80
C VAL A 22 -9.08 -6.20 -19.33
N THR A 23 -10.34 -6.44 -19.06
CA THR A 23 -11.06 -7.67 -19.40
C THR A 23 -12.34 -7.37 -20.14
N THR A 24 -12.77 -8.31 -20.97
CA THR A 24 -14.07 -8.33 -21.62
C THR A 24 -14.47 -9.77 -21.95
N THR A 25 -15.67 -9.97 -22.43
CA THR A 25 -16.15 -11.26 -22.95
C THR A 25 -16.34 -11.16 -24.46
N GLY A 26 -15.85 -12.15 -25.17
CA GLY A 26 -16.01 -12.26 -26.63
C GLY A 26 -16.64 -13.58 -27.04
N PRO A 27 -16.80 -13.83 -28.36
CA PRO A 27 -17.39 -15.05 -28.90
C PRO A 27 -16.68 -16.33 -28.44
N ASN A 28 -15.37 -16.24 -28.18
CA ASN A 28 -14.53 -17.38 -27.78
C ASN A 28 -14.31 -17.45 -26.26
N GLY A 29 -15.12 -16.74 -25.45
CA GLY A 29 -15.01 -16.74 -23.99
C GLY A 29 -14.35 -15.49 -23.41
N LEU A 30 -13.70 -15.69 -22.26
CA LEU A 30 -13.07 -14.60 -21.52
C LEU A 30 -11.83 -14.08 -22.23
N HIS A 31 -11.66 -12.77 -22.21
CA HIS A 31 -10.47 -12.13 -22.73
C HIS A 31 -9.92 -11.11 -21.74
N GLY A 32 -8.59 -11.03 -21.63
CA GLY A 32 -7.94 -10.07 -20.78
C GLY A 32 -6.54 -9.71 -21.27
N MET A 33 -6.11 -8.50 -20.96
CA MET A 33 -4.77 -8.00 -21.24
C MET A 33 -4.29 -7.05 -20.15
N THR A 34 -2.99 -7.02 -19.94
CA THR A 34 -2.36 -6.03 -19.06
C THR A 34 -2.28 -4.68 -19.76
N ALA A 35 -2.66 -3.63 -19.06
CA ALA A 35 -2.53 -2.25 -19.51
C ALA A 35 -1.90 -1.38 -18.42
N SER A 36 -1.20 -0.34 -18.87
CA SER A 36 -0.66 0.75 -18.05
C SER A 36 -1.16 2.13 -18.52
N SER A 37 -2.10 2.14 -19.48
CA SER A 37 -2.64 3.33 -20.09
C SER A 37 -3.93 3.84 -19.44
N PHE A 38 -4.29 3.29 -18.27
CA PHE A 38 -5.47 3.71 -17.52
C PHE A 38 -5.36 5.17 -17.05
N SER A 39 -6.45 5.92 -17.20
CA SER A 39 -6.61 7.25 -16.62
C SER A 39 -8.05 7.52 -16.20
N SER A 40 -8.25 8.25 -15.09
CA SER A 40 -9.54 8.83 -14.79
C SER A 40 -9.82 10.00 -15.74
N VAL A 41 -11.09 10.18 -16.14
CA VAL A 41 -11.50 11.22 -17.11
C VAL A 41 -12.45 12.20 -16.44
N SER A 42 -13.47 11.71 -15.73
CA SER A 42 -14.52 12.55 -15.12
C SER A 42 -15.04 11.89 -13.83
N LEU A 43 -15.47 12.71 -12.89
CA LEU A 43 -16.17 12.25 -11.69
C LEU A 43 -17.68 12.29 -11.86
N ASP A 44 -18.20 13.22 -12.66
CA ASP A 44 -19.62 13.36 -12.94
C ASP A 44 -19.84 13.70 -14.44
N PRO A 45 -20.35 12.75 -15.23
CA PRO A 45 -20.48 11.32 -14.91
C PRO A 45 -19.13 10.64 -14.68
N PRO A 46 -19.09 9.49 -13.96
CA PRO A 46 -17.85 8.78 -13.71
C PRO A 46 -17.32 8.11 -14.98
N LEU A 47 -16.23 8.65 -15.53
CA LEU A 47 -15.61 8.18 -16.77
C LEU A 47 -14.13 7.85 -16.55
N VAL A 48 -13.69 6.80 -17.21
CA VAL A 48 -12.28 6.37 -17.25
C VAL A 48 -11.84 6.12 -18.69
N SER A 49 -10.53 6.10 -18.94
CA SER A 49 -10.00 5.75 -20.26
C SER A 49 -8.92 4.68 -20.19
N VAL A 50 -8.84 3.90 -21.29
CA VAL A 50 -7.74 2.96 -21.58
C VAL A 50 -7.38 3.07 -23.06
N CYS A 51 -6.08 2.93 -23.39
CA CYS A 51 -5.61 2.93 -24.77
C CYS A 51 -5.17 1.51 -25.15
N LEU A 52 -5.74 0.98 -26.23
CA LEU A 52 -5.43 -0.35 -26.75
C LEU A 52 -4.83 -0.25 -28.15
N GLY A 53 -3.71 -0.95 -28.38
CA GLY A 53 -3.06 -0.99 -29.68
C GLY A 53 -3.99 -1.56 -30.76
N ASN A 54 -4.07 -0.91 -31.91
CA ASN A 54 -4.98 -1.28 -33.01
C ASN A 54 -4.69 -2.68 -33.58
N HIS A 55 -3.46 -3.16 -33.42
CA HIS A 55 -3.02 -4.50 -33.85
C HIS A 55 -3.42 -5.63 -32.87
N LEU A 56 -3.93 -5.29 -31.68
CA LEU A 56 -4.26 -6.27 -30.64
C LEU A 56 -5.69 -6.79 -30.81
N PRO A 57 -5.92 -8.10 -30.67
CA PRO A 57 -7.28 -8.67 -30.66
C PRO A 57 -8.20 -8.03 -29.61
N SER A 58 -7.63 -7.63 -28.48
CA SER A 58 -8.34 -6.96 -27.38
C SER A 58 -9.08 -5.71 -27.83
N ARG A 59 -8.51 -4.93 -28.76
CA ARG A 59 -9.13 -3.71 -29.30
C ARG A 59 -10.47 -4.02 -29.99
N THR A 60 -10.47 -5.05 -30.87
CA THR A 60 -11.68 -5.47 -31.61
C THR A 60 -12.70 -6.08 -30.65
N LEU A 61 -12.27 -7.01 -29.79
CA LEU A 61 -13.15 -7.67 -28.83
C LEU A 61 -13.85 -6.70 -27.88
N LEU A 62 -13.11 -5.71 -27.35
CA LEU A 62 -13.68 -4.69 -26.46
C LEU A 62 -14.63 -3.76 -27.21
N GLY A 63 -14.28 -3.35 -28.43
CA GLY A 63 -15.14 -2.52 -29.28
C GLY A 63 -16.45 -3.21 -29.62
N ASP A 64 -16.39 -4.48 -30.01
CA ASP A 64 -17.56 -5.28 -30.39
C ASP A 64 -18.45 -5.62 -29.20
N ALA A 65 -17.84 -5.92 -28.02
CA ALA A 65 -18.56 -6.19 -26.79
C ALA A 65 -19.25 -4.95 -26.22
N GLY A 66 -18.74 -3.74 -26.49
CA GLY A 66 -19.25 -2.49 -25.97
C GLY A 66 -19.12 -2.34 -24.44
N LYS A 67 -18.29 -3.18 -23.80
CA LYS A 67 -18.11 -3.25 -22.35
C LYS A 67 -16.75 -3.78 -21.99
N PHE A 68 -16.26 -3.41 -20.79
CA PHE A 68 -15.00 -3.93 -20.24
C PHE A 68 -14.96 -3.74 -18.74
N ALA A 69 -14.12 -4.53 -18.08
CA ALA A 69 -13.79 -4.29 -16.69
C ALA A 69 -12.28 -4.07 -16.51
N ILE A 70 -11.92 -3.47 -15.41
CA ILE A 70 -10.53 -3.14 -15.05
C ILE A 70 -10.27 -3.67 -13.65
N SER A 71 -9.24 -4.51 -13.48
CA SER A 71 -8.73 -4.94 -12.18
C SER A 71 -7.38 -4.29 -11.93
N PHE A 72 -7.25 -3.46 -10.89
CA PHE A 72 -5.97 -2.85 -10.49
C PHE A 72 -5.16 -3.86 -9.70
N LEU A 73 -3.92 -4.10 -10.13
CA LEU A 73 -3.07 -5.11 -9.52
C LEU A 73 -2.35 -4.58 -8.27
N GLY A 74 -2.24 -5.45 -7.26
CA GLY A 74 -1.43 -5.23 -6.07
C GLY A 74 0.05 -5.57 -6.30
N LYS A 75 0.90 -5.10 -5.41
CA LYS A 75 2.38 -5.31 -5.44
C LYS A 75 2.80 -6.78 -5.55
N ASP A 76 1.98 -7.70 -5.03
CA ASP A 76 2.16 -9.15 -5.04
C ASP A 76 1.71 -9.83 -6.34
N GLN A 77 1.01 -9.10 -7.21
CA GLN A 77 0.39 -9.62 -8.43
C GLN A 77 1.20 -9.36 -9.72
N ALA A 78 2.51 -9.12 -9.61
CA ALA A 78 3.37 -8.93 -10.79
C ALA A 78 3.35 -10.13 -11.74
N HIS A 79 3.17 -11.36 -11.23
CA HIS A 79 3.03 -12.58 -12.03
C HIS A 79 1.75 -12.53 -12.88
N ILE A 80 0.63 -12.05 -12.34
CA ILE A 80 -0.62 -11.86 -13.08
C ILE A 80 -0.41 -10.82 -14.19
N GLY A 81 0.24 -9.69 -13.86
CA GLY A 81 0.59 -8.68 -14.85
C GLY A 81 1.39 -9.24 -16.03
N ARG A 82 2.40 -10.10 -15.78
CA ARG A 82 3.19 -10.76 -16.82
C ARG A 82 2.35 -11.73 -17.65
N ARG A 83 1.49 -12.51 -17.02
CA ARG A 83 0.61 -13.48 -17.69
C ARG A 83 -0.33 -12.79 -18.68
N PHE A 84 -1.05 -11.76 -18.24
CA PHE A 84 -1.95 -11.00 -19.10
C PHE A 84 -1.22 -10.12 -20.15
N ALA A 85 0.07 -9.79 -19.92
CA ALA A 85 0.93 -9.17 -20.93
C ALA A 85 1.42 -10.16 -22.00
N GLY A 86 1.13 -11.47 -21.87
CA GLY A 86 1.59 -12.50 -22.81
C GLY A 86 3.08 -12.81 -22.66
N GLN A 87 3.70 -12.51 -21.51
CA GLN A 87 5.11 -12.77 -21.25
C GLN A 87 5.37 -14.20 -20.73
N GLU A 88 4.33 -14.94 -20.36
CA GLU A 88 4.43 -16.35 -19.96
C GLU A 88 4.23 -17.25 -21.18
N ARG A 89 5.28 -17.99 -21.56
CA ARG A 89 5.21 -18.91 -22.69
C ARG A 89 4.33 -20.11 -22.39
N GLY A 90 3.50 -20.52 -23.37
CA GLY A 90 2.65 -21.71 -23.28
C GLY A 90 1.33 -21.52 -22.51
N VAL A 91 1.06 -20.36 -21.98
CA VAL A 91 -0.22 -20.04 -21.35
C VAL A 91 -1.24 -19.68 -22.44
N THR A 92 -2.21 -20.55 -22.68
CA THR A 92 -3.33 -20.33 -23.60
C THR A 92 -4.54 -19.75 -22.89
N ASP A 93 -4.83 -20.18 -21.67
CA ASP A 93 -5.86 -19.64 -20.81
C ASP A 93 -5.22 -18.79 -19.69
N ARG A 94 -5.36 -17.47 -19.81
CA ARG A 94 -4.78 -16.51 -18.84
C ARG A 94 -5.52 -16.46 -17.53
N PHE A 95 -6.77 -16.96 -17.46
CA PHE A 95 -7.58 -16.99 -16.26
C PHE A 95 -7.42 -18.29 -15.45
N ALA A 96 -6.83 -19.33 -16.04
CA ALA A 96 -6.65 -20.61 -15.37
C ALA A 96 -5.89 -20.49 -14.04
N GLY A 97 -6.48 -21.03 -12.97
CA GLY A 97 -5.89 -21.02 -11.62
C GLY A 97 -5.89 -19.65 -10.92
N LEU A 98 -6.59 -18.66 -11.46
CA LEU A 98 -6.82 -17.38 -10.80
C LEU A 98 -8.23 -17.36 -10.18
N ASP A 99 -8.36 -16.63 -9.09
CA ASP A 99 -9.66 -16.33 -8.50
C ASP A 99 -10.24 -15.08 -9.18
N TRP A 100 -11.43 -15.22 -9.76
CA TRP A 100 -12.12 -14.16 -10.47
C TRP A 100 -13.64 -14.32 -10.38
N THR A 101 -14.36 -13.22 -10.53
CA THR A 101 -15.84 -13.18 -10.54
C THR A 101 -16.34 -12.39 -11.75
N MET A 102 -17.61 -12.64 -12.12
CA MET A 102 -18.27 -11.85 -13.17
C MET A 102 -18.89 -10.61 -12.55
N THR A 103 -18.71 -9.48 -13.22
CA THR A 103 -19.45 -8.24 -12.93
C THR A 103 -20.88 -8.32 -13.48
N PRO A 104 -21.79 -7.42 -13.08
CA PRO A 104 -23.13 -7.34 -13.63
C PRO A 104 -23.18 -7.15 -15.14
N ASN A 105 -22.22 -6.42 -15.74
CA ASN A 105 -22.12 -6.30 -17.19
C ASN A 105 -21.57 -7.58 -17.88
N GLY A 106 -21.17 -8.59 -17.10
CA GLY A 106 -20.63 -9.85 -17.59
C GLY A 106 -19.20 -9.74 -18.10
N CYS A 107 -18.36 -8.95 -17.43
CA CYS A 107 -16.92 -8.93 -17.61
C CYS A 107 -16.23 -9.57 -16.40
N PRO A 108 -15.16 -10.36 -16.57
CA PRO A 108 -14.47 -10.95 -15.43
C PRO A 108 -13.59 -9.92 -14.74
N VAL A 109 -13.57 -9.94 -13.38
CA VAL A 109 -12.64 -9.17 -12.55
C VAL A 109 -11.92 -10.12 -11.61
N LEU A 110 -10.67 -9.79 -11.26
CA LEU A 110 -9.89 -10.56 -10.30
C LEU A 110 -10.45 -10.31 -8.89
N SER A 111 -10.81 -11.38 -8.17
CA SER A 111 -11.43 -11.30 -6.85
C SER A 111 -10.49 -10.67 -5.80
N ASP A 112 -9.19 -10.88 -5.97
CA ASP A 112 -8.13 -10.40 -5.08
C ASP A 112 -7.39 -9.14 -5.63
N ALA A 113 -7.98 -8.43 -6.60
CA ALA A 113 -7.46 -7.14 -7.05
C ALA A 113 -7.49 -6.08 -5.93
N VAL A 114 -6.65 -5.06 -6.03
CA VAL A 114 -6.73 -3.88 -5.13
C VAL A 114 -8.09 -3.21 -5.25
N ALA A 115 -8.49 -2.99 -6.49
CA ALA A 115 -9.79 -2.43 -6.84
C ALA A 115 -10.19 -2.92 -8.22
N TRP A 116 -11.47 -2.83 -8.53
CA TRP A 116 -11.95 -3.05 -9.89
C TRP A 116 -13.08 -2.10 -10.26
N LEU A 117 -13.21 -1.88 -11.56
CA LEU A 117 -14.25 -1.08 -12.19
C LEU A 117 -14.95 -1.91 -13.26
N ASP A 118 -16.27 -1.80 -13.35
CA ASP A 118 -17.08 -2.32 -14.44
C ASP A 118 -17.56 -1.18 -15.31
N CYS A 119 -17.44 -1.28 -16.65
CA CYS A 119 -17.62 -0.16 -17.55
C CYS A 119 -18.40 -0.57 -18.81
N THR A 120 -19.25 0.34 -19.28
CA THR A 120 -19.76 0.34 -20.65
C THR A 120 -18.95 1.31 -21.49
N VAL A 121 -18.71 0.98 -22.76
CA VAL A 121 -17.99 1.87 -23.70
C VAL A 121 -18.87 3.06 -24.01
N ALA A 122 -18.50 4.24 -23.53
CA ALA A 122 -19.18 5.49 -23.87
C ALA A 122 -18.66 6.07 -25.19
N HIS A 123 -17.34 6.00 -25.41
CA HIS A 123 -16.71 6.52 -26.61
C HIS A 123 -15.48 5.69 -27.02
N ALA A 124 -15.17 5.69 -28.30
CA ALA A 124 -13.93 5.14 -28.85
C ALA A 124 -13.34 6.10 -29.87
N TYR A 125 -12.14 6.61 -29.62
CA TYR A 125 -11.50 7.60 -30.47
C TYR A 125 -10.21 7.05 -31.08
N PRO A 126 -9.92 7.37 -32.37
CA PRO A 126 -8.62 7.04 -32.94
C PRO A 126 -7.51 7.84 -32.24
N GLY A 127 -6.45 7.16 -31.79
CA GLY A 127 -5.28 7.73 -31.14
C GLY A 127 -3.98 7.27 -31.81
N GLY A 128 -3.85 7.47 -33.13
CA GLY A 128 -2.69 7.00 -33.89
C GLY A 128 -2.71 5.48 -34.08
N ASP A 129 -1.69 4.78 -33.55
CA ASP A 129 -1.58 3.32 -33.58
C ASP A 129 -2.40 2.63 -32.46
N HIS A 130 -3.13 3.43 -31.66
CA HIS A 130 -4.04 2.97 -30.60
C HIS A 130 -5.48 3.47 -30.82
N THR A 131 -6.42 2.83 -30.14
CA THR A 131 -7.77 3.33 -29.91
C THR A 131 -7.91 3.72 -28.44
N ILE A 132 -8.41 4.93 -28.17
CA ILE A 132 -8.72 5.43 -26.84
C ILE A 132 -10.16 5.06 -26.53
N PHE A 133 -10.37 4.12 -25.62
CA PHE A 133 -11.70 3.78 -25.14
C PHE A 133 -12.01 4.59 -23.88
N VAL A 134 -13.18 5.24 -23.89
CA VAL A 134 -13.73 5.90 -22.71
C VAL A 134 -14.87 5.03 -22.18
N GLY A 135 -14.75 4.60 -20.94
CA GLY A 135 -15.75 3.79 -20.26
C GLY A 135 -16.55 4.61 -19.25
N ALA A 136 -17.87 4.50 -19.31
CA ALA A 136 -18.75 4.94 -18.25
C ALA A 136 -18.75 3.86 -17.17
N VAL A 137 -18.33 4.23 -15.96
CA VAL A 137 -18.24 3.30 -14.81
C VAL A 137 -19.64 3.04 -14.28
N THR A 138 -20.04 1.78 -14.28
CA THR A 138 -21.35 1.31 -13.80
C THR A 138 -21.28 0.70 -12.42
N GLU A 139 -20.13 0.14 -12.05
CA GLU A 139 -19.88 -0.44 -10.73
C GLU A 139 -18.39 -0.39 -10.37
N ALA A 140 -18.08 -0.36 -9.08
CA ALA A 140 -16.73 -0.32 -8.55
C ALA A 140 -16.65 -1.01 -7.19
N ALA A 141 -15.51 -1.64 -6.88
CA ALA A 141 -15.24 -2.18 -5.55
C ALA A 141 -13.76 -2.10 -5.17
N LEU A 142 -13.51 -2.19 -3.88
CA LEU A 142 -12.19 -2.22 -3.24
C LEU A 142 -12.03 -3.53 -2.43
N PRO A 143 -11.77 -4.67 -3.08
CA PRO A 143 -11.66 -5.96 -2.40
C PRO A 143 -10.51 -6.00 -1.39
N ARG A 144 -9.38 -5.33 -1.70
CA ARG A 144 -8.18 -5.36 -0.87
C ARG A 144 -7.59 -3.98 -0.65
N VAL A 145 -7.04 -3.76 0.54
CA VAL A 145 -6.24 -2.57 0.87
C VAL A 145 -4.77 -2.98 0.94
N ILE A 146 -4.05 -2.81 -0.15
CA ILE A 146 -2.64 -3.18 -0.34
C ILE A 146 -1.98 -2.16 -1.28
N SER A 147 -0.65 -2.00 -1.21
CA SER A 147 0.09 -1.13 -2.13
C SER A 147 -0.08 -1.59 -3.59
N PRO A 148 -0.35 -0.67 -4.54
CA PRO A 148 -0.52 -1.02 -5.94
C PRO A 148 0.78 -1.47 -6.59
N LEU A 149 0.65 -2.29 -7.65
CA LEU A 149 1.74 -2.62 -8.55
C LEU A 149 2.01 -1.46 -9.49
N LEU A 150 3.28 -1.07 -9.61
CA LEU A 150 3.74 -0.05 -10.54
C LEU A 150 4.56 -0.64 -11.68
N PHE A 151 4.60 0.08 -12.80
CA PHE A 151 5.47 -0.18 -13.94
C PHE A 151 6.23 1.10 -14.29
N HIS A 152 7.56 1.02 -14.27
CA HIS A 152 8.44 2.15 -14.57
C HIS A 152 9.69 1.66 -15.26
N SER A 153 10.10 2.30 -16.36
CA SER A 153 11.33 1.97 -17.10
C SER A 153 11.46 0.47 -17.39
N ARG A 154 10.37 -0.18 -17.79
CA ARG A 154 10.25 -1.63 -18.07
C ARG A 154 10.44 -2.54 -16.85
N ASN A 155 10.44 -1.98 -15.65
CA ASN A 155 10.53 -2.75 -14.41
C ASN A 155 9.20 -2.70 -13.66
N TRP A 156 8.88 -3.81 -13.02
CA TRP A 156 7.80 -3.91 -12.06
C TRP A 156 8.28 -3.35 -10.73
N GLY A 157 7.48 -2.51 -10.11
CA GLY A 157 7.84 -1.82 -8.87
C GLY A 157 6.65 -1.65 -7.93
N GLN A 158 6.90 -0.94 -6.88
CA GLN A 158 5.90 -0.58 -5.89
C GLN A 158 6.16 0.85 -5.39
N VAL A 159 5.17 1.45 -4.74
CA VAL A 159 5.31 2.79 -4.17
C VAL A 159 6.39 2.76 -3.09
N ALA A 160 7.37 3.66 -3.21
CA ALA A 160 8.27 3.99 -2.11
C ALA A 160 7.80 5.31 -1.49
N GLN A 161 7.59 5.32 -0.19
CA GLN A 161 7.30 6.56 0.52
C GLN A 161 8.57 7.41 0.59
N PRO A 162 8.48 8.74 0.47
CA PRO A 162 9.61 9.61 0.77
C PRO A 162 9.99 9.44 2.25
N LEU A 163 11.24 9.74 2.59
CA LEU A 163 11.63 9.82 3.98
C LEU A 163 10.77 10.87 4.70
N PRO A 164 10.41 10.66 5.97
CA PRO A 164 9.66 11.65 6.73
C PRO A 164 10.47 12.96 6.86
N ALA A 165 9.81 14.10 6.83
CA ALA A 165 10.48 15.37 7.04
C ALA A 165 11.07 15.48 8.45
N THR A 166 10.40 14.87 9.43
CA THR A 166 10.83 14.85 10.84
C THR A 166 10.62 13.47 11.43
N VAL A 167 11.43 13.09 12.41
CA VAL A 167 11.17 11.94 13.28
C VAL A 167 10.77 12.42 14.66
N GLN A 168 9.79 11.73 15.23
CA GLN A 168 9.34 11.85 16.61
C GLN A 168 9.72 10.57 17.35
N PHE A 169 10.13 10.71 18.59
CA PHE A 169 10.43 9.54 19.41
C PHE A 169 9.74 9.63 20.78
N ARG A 170 9.64 8.51 21.40
CA ARG A 170 9.14 8.37 22.75
C ARG A 170 9.97 7.31 23.46
N GLU A 171 10.32 7.58 24.70
CA GLU A 171 10.96 6.58 25.56
C GLU A 171 9.94 5.51 25.98
N THR A 172 10.31 4.25 25.80
CA THR A 172 9.43 3.11 26.12
C THR A 172 9.09 3.02 27.60
N ALA A 173 9.98 3.50 28.48
CA ALA A 173 9.82 3.45 29.94
C ALA A 173 9.25 4.74 30.55
N SER A 174 9.06 5.81 29.78
CA SER A 174 8.63 7.10 30.30
C SER A 174 7.12 7.21 30.44
N ALA A 175 6.68 7.68 31.61
CA ALA A 175 5.31 8.12 31.85
C ALA A 175 5.04 9.54 31.31
N ASP A 176 6.10 10.26 30.88
CA ASP A 176 6.06 11.65 30.47
C ASP A 176 5.71 11.80 28.99
N GLY A 177 4.48 12.13 28.70
CA GLY A 177 4.00 12.30 27.32
C GLY A 177 2.58 12.86 27.24
N GLY A 178 2.13 13.50 28.31
CA GLY A 178 0.76 14.01 28.45
C GLY A 178 -0.27 12.88 28.68
N PRO A 179 -1.55 13.23 28.82
CA PRO A 179 -2.59 12.23 29.09
C PRO A 179 -2.76 11.31 27.89
N ARG A 180 -2.47 10.02 28.06
CA ARG A 180 -2.58 8.98 27.04
C ARG A 180 -3.44 7.82 27.51
N PHE A 181 -4.17 7.25 26.59
CA PHE A 181 -4.86 5.99 26.74
C PHE A 181 -4.19 4.97 25.81
N GLU A 182 -3.37 4.10 26.40
CA GLU A 182 -2.64 3.06 25.68
C GLU A 182 -3.22 1.69 25.94
N PHE A 183 -3.21 0.87 24.90
CA PHE A 183 -3.56 -0.54 25.03
C PHE A 183 -2.80 -1.37 24.00
N HIS A 184 -2.62 -2.65 24.32
CA HIS A 184 -1.93 -3.62 23.50
C HIS A 184 -2.92 -4.67 23.03
N ALA A 185 -2.91 -4.98 21.75
CA ALA A 185 -3.73 -6.02 21.13
C ALA A 185 -2.83 -7.05 20.45
N THR A 186 -3.09 -8.32 20.64
CA THR A 186 -2.51 -9.40 19.84
C THR A 186 -3.39 -9.70 18.62
N GLY A 187 -4.66 -9.35 18.66
CA GLY A 187 -5.61 -9.54 17.58
C GLY A 187 -6.92 -8.79 17.82
N LEU A 188 -7.90 -9.01 16.95
CA LEU A 188 -9.20 -8.31 16.99
C LEU A 188 -9.96 -8.50 18.30
N ARG A 189 -9.74 -9.61 19.03
CA ARG A 189 -10.44 -9.91 20.29
C ARG A 189 -9.99 -9.05 21.47
N ASP A 190 -8.79 -8.47 21.38
CA ASP A 190 -8.18 -7.68 22.46
C ASP A 190 -8.51 -6.18 22.33
N LEU A 191 -9.25 -5.79 21.30
CA LEU A 191 -9.57 -4.40 21.07
C LEU A 191 -10.49 -3.85 22.16
N PRO A 192 -10.27 -2.60 22.62
CA PRO A 192 -11.19 -1.94 23.54
C PRO A 192 -12.53 -1.67 22.86
N SER A 193 -13.59 -1.55 23.67
CA SER A 193 -14.86 -1.12 23.12
C SER A 193 -14.81 0.32 22.60
N PRO A 194 -15.62 0.68 21.57
CA PRO A 194 -15.66 2.03 21.03
C PRO A 194 -15.95 3.10 22.09
N GLU A 195 -16.77 2.76 23.10
CA GLU A 195 -17.16 3.69 24.19
C GLU A 195 -15.93 4.07 25.04
N ARG A 196 -15.00 3.13 25.28
CA ARG A 196 -13.75 3.39 26.02
C ARG A 196 -12.84 4.34 25.26
N VAL A 197 -12.70 4.15 23.94
CA VAL A 197 -11.92 5.02 23.08
C VAL A 197 -12.52 6.44 23.05
N ILE A 198 -13.83 6.54 22.86
CA ILE A 198 -14.56 7.82 22.88
C ILE A 198 -14.40 8.53 24.23
N ALA A 199 -14.53 7.80 25.33
CA ALA A 199 -14.37 8.36 26.69
C ALA A 199 -12.95 8.89 26.90
N ALA A 200 -11.92 8.14 26.48
CA ALA A 200 -10.53 8.56 26.57
C ALA A 200 -10.28 9.86 25.78
N LYS A 201 -10.78 9.95 24.56
CA LYS A 201 -10.67 11.17 23.72
C LYS A 201 -11.39 12.37 24.36
N LYS A 202 -12.60 12.17 24.90
CA LYS A 202 -13.34 13.23 25.60
C LYS A 202 -12.61 13.74 26.83
N ALA A 203 -11.81 12.88 27.48
CA ALA A 203 -10.93 13.24 28.58
C ALA A 203 -9.64 13.94 28.14
N GLY A 204 -9.44 14.19 26.84
CA GLY A 204 -8.25 14.84 26.29
C GLY A 204 -7.04 13.92 26.11
N ASN A 205 -7.22 12.58 26.21
CA ASN A 205 -6.13 11.64 26.01
C ASN A 205 -5.84 11.42 24.51
N CYS A 206 -4.56 11.34 24.18
CA CYS A 206 -4.10 10.73 22.92
C CYS A 206 -4.30 9.20 23.02
N VAL A 207 -5.04 8.64 22.09
CA VAL A 207 -5.36 7.20 22.08
C VAL A 207 -4.36 6.46 21.20
N VAL A 208 -3.59 5.55 21.82
CA VAL A 208 -2.54 4.76 21.16
C VAL A 208 -2.86 3.27 21.26
N GLY A 209 -3.06 2.62 20.11
CA GLY A 209 -3.25 1.17 20.04
C GLY A 209 -1.98 0.49 19.54
N TYR A 210 -1.41 -0.43 20.33
CA TYR A 210 -0.25 -1.23 19.94
C TYR A 210 -0.67 -2.61 19.45
N VAL A 211 -0.15 -3.02 18.30
CA VAL A 211 -0.28 -4.39 17.78
C VAL A 211 1.00 -5.15 18.12
N ALA A 212 0.87 -6.13 19.01
CA ALA A 212 1.99 -6.96 19.43
C ALA A 212 2.35 -7.99 18.36
N ASP A 213 3.62 -8.37 18.33
CA ASP A 213 4.16 -9.36 17.38
C ASP A 213 3.82 -9.04 15.92
N ALA A 214 3.92 -7.74 15.60
CA ALA A 214 3.41 -7.19 14.35
C ALA A 214 4.19 -7.63 13.11
N PHE A 215 5.44 -8.06 13.29
CA PHE A 215 6.31 -8.45 12.17
C PHE A 215 6.48 -9.96 12.04
N ASN A 216 5.61 -10.74 12.66
CA ASN A 216 5.58 -12.19 12.52
C ASN A 216 4.94 -12.58 11.18
N PRO A 217 5.65 -13.30 10.29
CA PRO A 217 5.15 -13.65 8.96
C PRO A 217 3.90 -14.54 8.97
N GLU A 218 3.69 -15.33 10.05
CA GLU A 218 2.53 -16.22 10.17
C GLU A 218 1.26 -15.47 10.56
N ARG A 219 1.37 -14.18 10.96
CA ARG A 219 0.26 -13.36 11.45
C ARG A 219 -0.05 -12.14 10.58
N GLU A 220 0.52 -12.04 9.40
CA GLU A 220 0.42 -10.86 8.53
C GLU A 220 -1.04 -10.40 8.34
N ASP A 221 -1.93 -11.29 7.96
CA ASP A 221 -3.35 -10.97 7.72
C ASP A 221 -4.07 -10.51 9.01
N GLU A 222 -3.82 -11.19 10.14
CA GLU A 222 -4.40 -10.82 11.44
C GLU A 222 -3.90 -9.45 11.91
N VAL A 223 -2.60 -9.19 11.76
CA VAL A 223 -1.97 -7.90 12.10
C VAL A 223 -2.58 -6.78 11.28
N LEU A 224 -2.66 -6.95 9.96
CA LEU A 224 -3.23 -5.93 9.07
C LEU A 224 -4.73 -5.70 9.30
N ALA A 225 -5.49 -6.75 9.63
CA ALA A 225 -6.89 -6.62 10.04
C ALA A 225 -7.02 -5.85 11.36
N THR A 226 -6.15 -6.15 12.34
CA THR A 226 -6.13 -5.46 13.65
C THR A 226 -5.77 -3.98 13.49
N ILE A 227 -4.77 -3.65 12.66
CA ILE A 227 -4.39 -2.27 12.33
C ILE A 227 -5.58 -1.51 11.72
N GLY A 228 -6.27 -2.12 10.75
CA GLY A 228 -7.46 -1.52 10.14
C GLY A 228 -8.58 -1.26 11.14
N ALA A 229 -8.84 -2.20 12.05
CA ALA A 229 -9.84 -2.06 13.09
C ALA A 229 -9.48 -0.96 14.10
N LEU A 230 -8.21 -0.81 14.47
CA LEU A 230 -7.72 0.29 15.31
C LEU A 230 -7.91 1.66 14.64
N GLY A 231 -7.67 1.76 13.35
CA GLY A 231 -7.97 2.96 12.56
C GLY A 231 -9.46 3.29 12.58
N ALA A 232 -10.33 2.29 12.37
CA ALA A 232 -11.79 2.44 12.42
C ALA A 232 -12.31 2.82 13.82
N LEU A 233 -11.66 2.37 14.89
CA LEU A 233 -11.95 2.79 16.27
C LEU A 233 -11.55 4.25 16.54
N GLY A 234 -10.79 4.87 15.64
CA GLY A 234 -10.36 6.27 15.74
C GLY A 234 -9.16 6.47 16.66
N CYS A 235 -8.24 5.52 16.77
CA CYS A 235 -6.96 5.74 17.43
C CYS A 235 -6.22 6.91 16.78
N ASP A 236 -5.49 7.69 17.58
CA ASP A 236 -4.66 8.79 17.08
C ASP A 236 -3.31 8.28 16.58
N GLU A 237 -2.77 7.26 17.25
CA GLU A 237 -1.54 6.58 16.87
C GLU A 237 -1.75 5.05 16.89
N ILE A 238 -1.11 4.35 15.96
CA ILE A 238 -1.11 2.88 15.90
C ILE A 238 0.33 2.39 15.85
N GLY A 239 0.73 1.62 16.86
CA GLY A 239 2.07 1.11 17.05
C GLY A 239 2.21 -0.34 16.59
N CYS A 240 3.18 -0.62 15.70
CA CYS A 240 3.61 -1.97 15.37
C CYS A 240 4.77 -2.36 16.28
N VAL A 241 4.60 -3.40 17.12
CA VAL A 241 5.58 -3.84 18.09
C VAL A 241 6.28 -5.11 17.61
N GLU A 242 7.61 -5.07 17.55
CA GLU A 242 8.41 -6.27 17.28
C GLU A 242 8.32 -7.25 18.46
N SER A 243 8.27 -8.54 18.16
CA SER A 243 8.27 -9.60 19.16
C SER A 243 9.63 -9.69 19.88
N ASP A 244 9.57 -9.97 21.18
CA ASP A 244 10.75 -10.31 21.96
C ASP A 244 11.29 -11.72 21.66
N VAL A 245 10.49 -12.56 21.00
CA VAL A 245 10.81 -13.97 20.73
C VAL A 245 11.19 -14.18 19.26
N ILE A 246 10.47 -13.54 18.35
CA ILE A 246 10.65 -13.68 16.90
C ILE A 246 11.17 -12.35 16.33
N PRO A 247 12.49 -12.25 16.08
CA PRO A 247 13.08 -11.01 15.57
C PRO A 247 12.59 -10.70 14.16
N ALA A 248 12.26 -9.44 13.89
CA ALA A 248 11.81 -8.99 12.59
C ALA A 248 12.97 -8.87 11.58
N SER A 249 12.79 -9.41 10.39
CA SER A 249 13.68 -9.11 9.27
C SER A 249 13.27 -7.81 8.58
N PRO A 250 14.21 -7.09 7.91
CA PRO A 250 13.89 -5.89 7.14
C PRO A 250 12.81 -6.11 6.09
N LEU A 251 12.73 -7.32 5.52
CA LEU A 251 11.70 -7.67 4.54
C LEU A 251 10.31 -7.73 5.18
N GLN A 252 10.19 -8.35 6.36
CA GLN A 252 8.92 -8.42 7.09
C GLN A 252 8.45 -7.04 7.52
N VAL A 253 9.37 -6.19 8.02
CA VAL A 253 9.07 -4.79 8.36
C VAL A 253 8.54 -4.05 7.14
N THR A 254 9.18 -4.21 5.97
CA THR A 254 8.72 -3.62 4.71
C THR A 254 7.30 -4.08 4.37
N ARG A 255 7.04 -5.40 4.39
CA ARG A 255 5.75 -5.99 3.99
C ARG A 255 4.60 -5.43 4.84
N ILE A 256 4.75 -5.47 6.15
CA ILE A 256 3.71 -4.98 7.08
C ILE A 256 3.53 -3.47 6.95
N LEU A 257 4.61 -2.68 6.98
CA LEU A 257 4.49 -1.22 7.04
C LEU A 257 3.98 -0.60 5.73
N GLN A 258 4.27 -1.18 4.58
CA GLN A 258 3.71 -0.73 3.31
C GLN A 258 2.19 -0.76 3.31
N ASP A 259 1.59 -1.83 3.81
CA ASP A 259 0.16 -2.00 3.82
C ASP A 259 -0.49 -1.33 5.05
N ALA A 260 0.21 -1.34 6.19
CA ALA A 260 -0.19 -0.59 7.38
C ALA A 260 -0.32 0.90 7.09
N SER A 261 0.64 1.50 6.38
CA SER A 261 0.66 2.94 6.07
C SER A 261 -0.58 3.43 5.30
N VAL A 262 -1.25 2.55 4.58
CA VAL A 262 -2.51 2.85 3.87
C VAL A 262 -3.71 2.68 4.80
N ARG A 263 -3.69 1.64 5.65
CA ARG A 263 -4.82 1.25 6.52
C ARG A 263 -4.98 2.12 7.77
N VAL A 264 -3.88 2.69 8.27
CA VAL A 264 -3.92 3.47 9.53
C VAL A 264 -4.56 4.85 9.37
N ARG A 265 -4.65 5.39 8.16
CA ARG A 265 -5.12 6.77 7.96
C ARG A 265 -6.51 7.00 8.53
N PRO A 266 -6.73 8.12 9.25
CA PRO A 266 -5.83 9.27 9.45
C PRO A 266 -4.85 9.13 10.62
N ALA A 267 -4.83 8.02 11.37
CA ALA A 267 -3.93 7.81 12.49
C ALA A 267 -2.45 7.82 12.07
N VAL A 268 -1.57 8.11 13.03
CA VAL A 268 -0.12 8.09 12.82
C VAL A 268 0.43 6.69 13.06
N LEU A 269 1.28 6.21 12.16
CA LEU A 269 1.96 4.92 12.31
C LEU A 269 3.22 5.08 13.16
N ARG A 270 3.34 4.23 14.19
CA ARG A 270 4.47 4.16 15.13
C ARG A 270 5.11 2.78 15.10
N VAL A 271 6.39 2.67 15.40
CA VAL A 271 7.07 1.37 15.56
C VAL A 271 7.83 1.29 16.87
N ARG A 272 7.82 0.08 17.46
CA ARG A 272 8.67 -0.33 18.58
C ARG A 272 9.49 -1.53 18.13
N LEU A 273 10.81 -1.35 18.07
CA LEU A 273 11.76 -2.36 17.61
C LEU A 273 12.53 -2.93 18.80
N ALA A 274 12.58 -4.25 18.91
CA ALA A 274 13.15 -4.94 20.08
C ALA A 274 14.69 -4.97 20.10
N GLY A 275 15.32 -4.98 18.92
CA GLY A 275 16.77 -4.89 18.80
C GLY A 275 17.57 -6.16 19.08
N HIS A 276 16.92 -7.27 19.39
CA HIS A 276 17.61 -8.52 19.78
C HIS A 276 18.50 -9.12 18.71
N ASN A 277 18.17 -8.91 17.44
CA ASN A 277 18.90 -9.42 16.27
C ASN A 277 19.92 -8.43 15.71
N ARG A 278 20.21 -7.33 16.39
CA ARG A 278 21.06 -6.21 15.95
C ARG A 278 20.57 -5.52 14.67
N LEU A 279 19.32 -5.73 14.28
CA LEU A 279 18.72 -5.11 13.08
C LEU A 279 17.83 -3.91 13.39
N ALA A 280 17.72 -3.50 14.67
CA ALA A 280 16.83 -2.40 15.06
C ALA A 280 17.09 -1.12 14.23
N LEU A 281 18.35 -0.74 14.02
CA LEU A 281 18.71 0.43 13.22
C LEU A 281 18.38 0.25 11.73
N VAL A 282 18.61 -0.95 11.19
CA VAL A 282 18.25 -1.28 9.81
C VAL A 282 16.73 -1.27 9.66
N ASN A 283 16.01 -1.85 10.61
CA ASN A 283 14.55 -1.87 10.62
C ASN A 283 13.97 -0.46 10.81
N ALA A 284 14.65 0.41 11.57
CA ALA A 284 14.27 1.82 11.68
C ALA A 284 14.42 2.56 10.35
N LEU A 285 15.52 2.36 9.61
CA LEU A 285 15.69 2.88 8.25
C LEU A 285 14.59 2.39 7.31
N VAL A 286 14.29 1.10 7.37
CA VAL A 286 13.22 0.50 6.58
C VAL A 286 11.87 1.09 6.95
N ALA A 287 11.59 1.30 8.22
CA ALA A 287 10.37 1.94 8.69
C ALA A 287 10.24 3.37 8.16
N MET A 288 11.29 4.19 8.22
CA MET A 288 11.31 5.53 7.64
C MET A 288 11.02 5.51 6.14
N LYS A 289 11.62 4.57 5.39
CA LYS A 289 11.36 4.39 3.94
C LYS A 289 9.94 3.92 3.62
N ASN A 290 9.19 3.48 4.62
CA ASN A 290 7.77 3.13 4.52
C ASN A 290 6.85 4.17 5.19
N GLY A 291 7.35 5.40 5.39
CA GLY A 291 6.57 6.53 5.85
C GLY A 291 6.38 6.63 7.37
N VAL A 292 7.06 5.78 8.15
CA VAL A 292 7.02 5.88 9.61
C VAL A 292 7.87 7.05 10.08
N SER A 293 7.27 7.91 10.90
CA SER A 293 7.95 9.05 11.53
C SER A 293 8.01 8.95 13.06
N HIS A 294 7.29 8.02 13.69
CA HIS A 294 7.18 7.89 15.13
C HIS A 294 7.82 6.57 15.61
N PHE A 295 8.75 6.68 16.57
CA PHE A 295 9.54 5.57 17.09
C PHE A 295 9.45 5.49 18.59
N ASP A 296 9.29 4.29 19.15
CA ASP A 296 9.56 4.03 20.54
C ASP A 296 11.04 3.67 20.69
N VAL A 297 11.71 4.34 21.61
CA VAL A 297 13.16 4.23 21.82
C VAL A 297 13.50 3.86 23.27
N VAL A 298 14.73 3.42 23.46
CA VAL A 298 15.28 3.17 24.80
C VAL A 298 16.45 4.13 25.06
N THR A 299 16.56 4.56 26.31
CA THR A 299 17.68 5.39 26.79
C THR A 299 18.65 4.53 27.60
N PRO A 300 19.92 4.95 27.71
CA PRO A 300 20.90 4.27 28.58
C PRO A 300 20.39 4.17 30.01
N GLY A 301 20.37 2.95 30.55
CA GLY A 301 19.94 2.71 31.94
C GLY A 301 18.45 2.36 32.10
N SER A 302 17.63 2.39 31.05
CA SER A 302 16.21 2.02 31.13
C SER A 302 15.95 0.55 31.46
N GLY A 303 16.96 -0.33 31.32
CA GLY A 303 16.83 -1.77 31.60
C GLY A 303 15.96 -2.51 30.55
N THR A 304 15.47 -1.84 29.52
CA THR A 304 14.65 -2.40 28.44
C THR A 304 15.49 -2.58 27.17
N SER A 305 15.18 -3.61 26.40
CA SER A 305 15.74 -3.80 25.05
C SER A 305 14.94 -2.99 24.03
N GLY A 306 15.60 -2.46 23.01
CA GLY A 306 14.93 -1.69 21.96
C GLY A 306 15.88 -0.90 21.08
N LEU A 307 15.32 -0.04 20.24
CA LEU A 307 16.07 0.90 19.41
C LEU A 307 16.67 2.01 20.28
N PRO A 308 18.03 2.12 20.40
CA PRO A 308 18.62 3.18 21.19
C PRO A 308 18.35 4.56 20.61
N LEU A 309 18.00 5.52 21.46
CA LEU A 309 17.76 6.91 21.04
C LEU A 309 18.97 7.51 20.29
N GLY A 310 20.17 7.26 20.78
CA GLY A 310 21.41 7.74 20.14
C GLY A 310 21.58 7.24 18.70
N ASP A 311 21.23 5.98 18.46
CA ASP A 311 21.32 5.36 17.15
C ASP A 311 20.26 5.95 16.18
N LEU A 312 19.03 6.17 16.67
CA LEU A 312 17.98 6.81 15.87
C LEU A 312 18.36 8.23 15.48
N LEU A 313 18.87 9.03 16.43
CA LEU A 313 19.33 10.39 16.17
C LEU A 313 20.51 10.42 15.19
N HIS A 314 21.46 9.49 15.33
CA HIS A 314 22.56 9.36 14.37
C HIS A 314 22.04 9.05 12.96
N LEU A 315 21.15 8.06 12.84
CA LEU A 315 20.53 7.69 11.55
C LEU A 315 19.79 8.87 10.92
N SER A 316 18.97 9.59 11.70
CA SER A 316 18.22 10.74 11.22
C SER A 316 19.12 11.83 10.65
N ARG A 317 20.25 12.14 11.33
CA ARG A 317 21.24 13.10 10.84
C ARG A 317 21.89 12.66 9.53
N GLN A 318 22.24 11.36 9.39
CA GLN A 318 22.82 10.82 8.15
C GLN A 318 21.85 10.82 6.97
N LEU A 319 20.55 10.81 7.25
CA LEU A 319 19.49 10.84 6.25
C LEU A 319 18.94 12.26 5.98
N GLU A 320 19.49 13.28 6.63
CA GLU A 320 19.01 14.67 6.58
C GLU A 320 17.53 14.80 7.01
N VAL A 321 17.06 13.90 7.86
CA VAL A 321 15.74 13.95 8.47
C VAL A 321 15.83 14.74 9.76
N ALA A 322 14.99 15.76 9.93
CA ALA A 322 14.99 16.57 11.13
C ALA A 322 14.60 15.71 12.34
N GLY A 323 15.43 15.72 13.37
CA GLY A 323 15.14 15.17 14.69
C GLY A 323 14.28 16.13 15.50
N PRO A 324 13.82 15.71 16.69
CA PRO A 324 13.20 16.61 17.66
C PRO A 324 14.20 17.70 18.07
N ILE A 325 13.65 18.86 18.40
CA ILE A 325 14.43 20.04 18.80
C ILE A 325 15.18 19.73 20.10
N GLU A 326 16.39 20.28 20.27
CA GLU A 326 17.24 20.03 21.46
C GLU A 326 16.55 20.27 22.82
N SER A 327 15.51 21.11 22.86
CA SER A 327 14.68 21.30 24.07
C SER A 327 13.98 20.02 24.53
N ASP A 328 13.60 19.14 23.59
CA ASP A 328 12.92 17.87 23.90
C ASP A 328 13.92 16.83 24.41
N LEU A 329 15.21 17.00 24.06
CA LEU A 329 16.31 16.15 24.53
C LEU A 329 16.75 16.49 25.96
N ALA A 330 16.55 17.73 26.40
CA ALA A 330 16.90 18.16 27.75
C ALA A 330 15.98 17.51 28.82
N GLN A 331 14.73 17.26 28.48
CA GLN A 331 13.76 16.62 29.39
C GLN A 331 14.03 15.12 29.59
N ILE A 332 14.85 14.48 28.74
CA ILE A 332 15.20 13.04 28.84
C ILE A 332 16.51 12.83 29.62
N ARG A 333 17.24 13.92 29.95
CA ARG A 333 18.53 13.86 30.66
C ARG A 333 18.43 14.14 32.17
N GLU A 334 17.28 14.57 32.70
CA GLU A 334 16.96 14.71 34.09
C GLU A 334 16.16 13.50 34.62
#